data_3d9fe43119a3f6f51f85e880475b50de
#
_entry.id   3d9fe43119a3f6f51f85e880475b50de
#
_cell.length_a   1.000
_cell.length_b   1.000
_cell.length_c   1.000
_cell.angle_alpha   90.00
_cell.angle_beta   90.00
_cell.angle_gamma   90.00
#
_symmetry.space_group_name_H-M   'P 1'
#
loop_
_entity.id
_entity.type
_entity.pdbx_description
1 polymer ?
#
loop_
_entity_poly.entity_id
_entity_poly.type
_entity_poly.pdbx_seq_one_letter_code
_entity_poly.pdbx_strand_id
1 'polypeptide(L)'
;MKRHLVIGDGLSSWASELVDAAPRGQVAYLGADVTCHLTYLRDTVIEEVAFGLEQRGTRPDIMLDRVTAILTDLNLMDLAEAHPTRLSGGQTRRVALASVLVLQADTLILDDPWAGLDTTSCKQVCDILDRYPGDIIAVAHSLPPIDHHFDCFELRDGTMVPYTGHHPPPQLPPCAPTGDIINLGDVAGRREPPRRRWWQFTTPIEPGFTTPPLHLRLERGEICWLRGPNGVGKTTLLHTLALTPQPASISLQTQRARDQVIETTLRDFIGGEPAGALASINPETHPLDLTLTMLRLAQVEKVFNRGTDVVLLDEPDVGLDYPGRTQLHRLIHRHLHGNRPPAIIMTCHDPTLMAEVSQYATVRELALA
;
A
#
# COMPACT_ATOMS: atom_id res chain seq x y z
N MET A 1 21.05 21.51 0.44
CA MET A 1 20.33 20.29 0.81
C MET A 1 19.83 19.64 -0.47
N LYS A 2 20.15 18.38 -0.66
CA LYS A 2 19.72 17.62 -1.85
C LYS A 2 18.39 16.94 -1.54
N ARG A 3 17.47 16.97 -2.48
CA ARG A 3 16.15 16.32 -2.42
C ARG A 3 16.00 15.48 -3.67
N HIS A 4 16.48 14.26 -3.62
CA HIS A 4 16.45 13.36 -4.77
C HIS A 4 15.32 12.32 -4.60
N LEU A 5 14.53 12.14 -5.66
CA LEU A 5 13.56 11.07 -5.78
C LEU A 5 13.96 10.19 -6.96
N VAL A 6 14.29 8.95 -6.67
CA VAL A 6 14.66 7.96 -7.69
C VAL A 6 13.47 7.03 -7.93
N ILE A 7 13.05 6.91 -9.18
CA ILE A 7 11.85 6.18 -9.56
C ILE A 7 12.22 4.92 -10.33
N GLY A 8 11.60 3.79 -10.01
CA GLY A 8 11.81 2.52 -10.68
C GLY A 8 11.45 1.31 -9.84
N ASP A 9 11.73 0.11 -10.39
CA ASP A 9 11.60 -1.17 -9.69
C ASP A 9 12.96 -1.63 -9.12
N GLY A 10 12.91 -2.47 -8.09
CA GLY A 10 14.11 -3.06 -7.46
C GLY A 10 15.00 -2.06 -6.73
N LEU A 11 14.54 -0.84 -6.50
CA LEU A 11 15.32 0.23 -5.86
C LEU A 11 15.58 -0.02 -4.37
N SER A 12 14.83 -0.90 -3.71
CA SER A 12 15.04 -1.23 -2.28
C SER A 12 16.43 -1.83 -2.03
N SER A 13 16.95 -2.67 -2.94
CA SER A 13 18.30 -3.20 -2.85
C SER A 13 19.35 -2.10 -3.02
N TRP A 14 19.17 -1.22 -4.00
CA TRP A 14 20.04 -0.06 -4.21
C TRP A 14 20.02 0.92 -3.03
N ALA A 15 18.85 1.18 -2.44
CA ALA A 15 18.73 1.99 -1.22
C ALA A 15 19.49 1.35 -0.05
N SER A 16 19.40 0.02 0.13
CA SER A 16 20.15 -0.70 1.15
C SER A 16 21.67 -0.62 0.93
N GLU A 17 22.14 -0.75 -0.31
CA GLU A 17 23.56 -0.59 -0.66
C GLU A 17 24.08 0.81 -0.33
N LEU A 18 23.27 1.86 -0.54
CA LEU A 18 23.61 3.23 -0.15
C LEU A 18 23.76 3.36 1.38
N VAL A 19 22.89 2.69 2.14
CA VAL A 19 22.99 2.66 3.62
C VAL A 19 24.27 1.98 4.07
N ASP A 20 24.61 0.83 3.47
CA ASP A 20 25.79 0.05 3.82
C ASP A 20 27.10 0.78 3.46
N ALA A 21 27.10 1.57 2.39
CA ALA A 21 28.23 2.38 1.95
C ALA A 21 28.43 3.67 2.77
N ALA A 22 27.40 4.12 3.51
CA ALA A 22 27.45 5.37 4.23
C ALA A 22 28.18 5.25 5.58
N PRO A 23 28.82 6.34 6.07
CA PRO A 23 29.41 6.36 7.40
C PRO A 23 28.39 6.09 8.49
N ARG A 24 28.72 5.25 9.46
CA ARG A 24 27.83 4.89 10.57
C ARG A 24 27.38 6.13 11.35
N GLY A 25 26.09 6.23 11.63
CA GLY A 25 25.47 7.28 12.44
C GLY A 25 25.09 8.56 11.68
N GLN A 26 25.48 8.70 10.42
CA GLN A 26 25.14 9.86 9.57
C GLN A 26 23.88 9.63 8.73
N VAL A 27 23.44 8.39 8.60
CA VAL A 27 22.28 8.02 7.79
C VAL A 27 21.18 7.47 8.67
N ALA A 28 19.92 7.86 8.36
CA ALA A 28 18.73 7.19 8.85
C ALA A 28 17.98 6.62 7.65
N TYR A 29 17.49 5.38 7.80
CA TYR A 29 16.87 4.61 6.72
C TYR A 29 15.47 4.16 7.10
N LEU A 30 14.51 4.37 6.19
CA LEU A 30 13.19 3.78 6.23
C LEU A 30 13.08 2.78 5.09
N GLY A 31 12.94 1.50 5.41
CA GLY A 31 12.75 0.44 4.42
C GLY A 31 11.31 0.35 3.90
N ALA A 32 11.10 -0.31 2.76
CA ALA A 32 9.78 -0.51 2.14
C ALA A 32 8.80 -1.24 3.06
N ASP A 33 9.26 -2.27 3.79
CA ASP A 33 8.46 -2.96 4.80
C ASP A 33 8.56 -2.25 6.14
N VAL A 34 7.66 -1.31 6.36
CA VAL A 34 7.59 -0.51 7.59
C VAL A 34 7.28 -1.34 8.84
N THR A 35 6.73 -2.54 8.71
CA THR A 35 6.46 -3.40 9.86
C THR A 35 7.74 -3.96 10.47
N CYS A 36 8.76 -4.19 9.64
CA CYS A 36 10.10 -4.59 10.09
C CYS A 36 10.89 -3.43 10.72
N HIS A 37 10.40 -2.20 10.57
CA HIS A 37 11.08 -1.00 11.06
C HIS A 37 10.69 -0.65 12.51
N LEU A 38 9.50 -1.06 12.94
CA LEU A 38 9.07 -0.90 14.33
C LEU A 38 9.61 -2.06 15.17
N THR A 39 10.11 -1.74 16.36
CA THR A 39 10.71 -2.74 17.26
C THR A 39 9.66 -3.60 17.96
N TYR A 40 8.47 -3.03 18.18
CA TYR A 40 7.38 -3.62 19.00
C TYR A 40 7.82 -4.00 20.42
N LEU A 41 8.94 -3.43 20.89
CA LEU A 41 9.45 -3.64 22.25
C LEU A 41 8.87 -2.64 23.26
N ARG A 42 8.13 -1.64 22.74
CA ARG A 42 7.52 -0.58 23.52
C ARG A 42 6.00 -0.71 23.56
N ASP A 43 5.41 -0.29 24.67
CA ASP A 43 3.97 -0.41 24.90
C ASP A 43 3.18 0.71 24.20
N THR A 44 3.84 1.83 23.89
CA THR A 44 3.21 3.01 23.30
C THR A 44 3.94 3.52 22.07
N VAL A 45 3.20 4.21 21.19
CA VAL A 45 3.75 4.85 19.97
C VAL A 45 4.79 5.90 20.32
N ILE A 46 4.56 6.70 21.38
CA ILE A 46 5.52 7.74 21.80
C ILE A 46 6.87 7.12 22.21
N GLU A 47 6.84 6.01 22.95
CA GLU A 47 8.05 5.27 23.35
C GLU A 47 8.72 4.59 22.15
N GLU A 48 7.95 4.04 21.21
CA GLU A 48 8.47 3.42 19.99
C GLU A 48 9.23 4.46 19.13
N VAL A 49 8.68 5.66 18.95
CA VAL A 49 9.34 6.75 18.22
C VAL A 49 10.57 7.27 18.98
N ALA A 50 10.53 7.31 20.31
CA ALA A 50 11.64 7.74 21.15
C ALA A 50 12.82 6.75 21.14
N PHE A 51 12.57 5.47 20.84
CA PHE A 51 13.54 4.38 21.01
C PHE A 51 14.90 4.66 20.35
N GLY A 52 14.91 5.15 19.12
CA GLY A 52 16.17 5.46 18.42
C GLY A 52 16.97 6.59 19.07
N LEU A 53 16.31 7.58 19.67
CA LEU A 53 16.96 8.67 20.43
C LEU A 53 17.50 8.16 21.75
N GLU A 54 16.77 7.27 22.42
CA GLU A 54 17.20 6.62 23.66
C GLU A 54 18.51 5.83 23.44
N GLN A 55 18.58 5.04 22.35
CA GLN A 55 19.78 4.28 22.00
C GLN A 55 21.00 5.17 21.69
N ARG A 56 20.76 6.41 21.27
CA ARG A 56 21.81 7.43 21.07
C ARG A 56 22.18 8.20 22.35
N GLY A 57 21.56 7.88 23.49
CA GLY A 57 21.79 8.56 24.75
C GLY A 57 21.30 10.00 24.78
N THR A 58 20.26 10.34 24.00
CA THR A 58 19.66 11.68 24.00
C THR A 58 19.05 11.99 25.36
N ARG A 59 19.22 13.20 25.86
CA ARG A 59 18.64 13.63 27.13
C ARG A 59 17.11 13.56 27.10
N PRO A 60 16.46 13.14 28.20
CA PRO A 60 15.01 12.91 28.24
C PRO A 60 14.17 14.15 27.87
N ASP A 61 14.58 15.36 28.29
CA ASP A 61 13.93 16.62 27.97
C ASP A 61 13.95 16.89 26.45
N ILE A 62 15.11 16.77 25.81
CA ILE A 62 15.27 16.95 24.36
C ILE A 62 14.52 15.86 23.59
N MET A 63 14.53 14.64 24.10
CA MET A 63 13.84 13.50 23.49
C MET A 63 12.33 13.72 23.46
N LEU A 64 11.76 14.15 24.59
CA LEU A 64 10.31 14.39 24.71
C LEU A 64 9.89 15.52 23.74
N ASP A 65 10.64 16.64 23.70
CA ASP A 65 10.34 17.75 22.80
C ASP A 65 10.36 17.34 21.33
N ARG A 66 11.39 16.60 20.91
CA ARG A 66 11.51 16.12 19.51
C ARG A 66 10.42 15.14 19.12
N VAL A 67 10.12 14.18 20.00
CA VAL A 67 9.09 13.17 19.75
C VAL A 67 7.71 13.81 19.69
N THR A 68 7.39 14.71 20.61
CA THR A 68 6.12 15.44 20.60
C THR A 68 5.95 16.28 19.34
N ALA A 69 7.00 16.96 18.91
CA ALA A 69 6.99 17.78 17.70
C ALA A 69 6.69 16.90 16.44
N ILE A 70 7.42 15.79 16.25
CA ILE A 70 7.24 14.97 15.06
C ILE A 70 5.90 14.23 15.07
N LEU A 71 5.39 13.79 16.23
CA LEU A 71 4.06 13.20 16.33
C LEU A 71 2.96 14.22 16.01
N THR A 72 3.15 15.47 16.41
CA THR A 72 2.24 16.57 16.06
C THR A 72 2.24 16.83 14.56
N ASP A 73 3.43 16.96 13.95
CA ASP A 73 3.58 17.21 12.51
C ASP A 73 2.93 16.11 11.64
N LEU A 74 2.98 14.86 12.11
CA LEU A 74 2.40 13.71 11.41
C LEU A 74 0.95 13.37 11.83
N ASN A 75 0.29 14.22 12.63
CA ASN A 75 -1.05 13.98 13.19
C ASN A 75 -1.16 12.60 13.87
N LEU A 76 -0.22 12.29 14.76
CA LEU A 76 -0.14 11.03 15.50
C LEU A 76 -0.34 11.21 17.01
N MET A 77 -0.55 12.44 17.51
CA MET A 77 -0.69 12.71 18.94
C MET A 77 -1.85 11.95 19.59
N ASP A 78 -2.96 11.79 18.90
CA ASP A 78 -4.12 11.00 19.38
C ASP A 78 -3.80 9.51 19.54
N LEU A 79 -2.70 9.05 18.92
CA LEU A 79 -2.22 7.67 18.97
C LEU A 79 -0.98 7.51 19.85
N ALA A 80 -0.51 8.57 20.49
CA ALA A 80 0.74 8.57 21.27
C ALA A 80 0.76 7.44 22.32
N GLU A 81 -0.36 7.22 23.01
CA GLU A 81 -0.55 6.18 24.04
C GLU A 81 -1.06 4.83 23.49
N ALA A 82 -1.28 4.74 22.16
CA ALA A 82 -1.74 3.49 21.56
C ALA A 82 -0.58 2.48 21.46
N HIS A 83 -0.91 1.19 21.55
CA HIS A 83 0.09 0.13 21.34
C HIS A 83 0.41 0.01 19.84
N PRO A 84 1.71 -0.08 19.42
CA PRO A 84 2.12 -0.10 18.02
C PRO A 84 1.48 -1.21 17.19
N THR A 85 1.14 -2.35 17.79
CA THR A 85 0.46 -3.47 17.08
C THR A 85 -1.00 -3.19 16.71
N ARG A 86 -1.59 -2.10 17.18
CA ARG A 86 -3.00 -1.75 16.94
C ARG A 86 -3.20 -0.75 15.81
N LEU A 87 -2.11 -0.31 15.20
CA LEU A 87 -2.12 0.69 14.15
C LEU A 87 -2.64 0.10 12.82
N SER A 88 -3.37 0.92 12.04
CA SER A 88 -3.65 0.62 10.63
C SER A 88 -2.37 0.73 9.79
N GLY A 89 -2.35 0.16 8.57
CA GLY A 89 -1.16 0.21 7.70
C GLY A 89 -0.62 1.62 7.47
N GLY A 90 -1.50 2.59 7.16
CA GLY A 90 -1.10 3.99 7.00
C GLY A 90 -0.60 4.65 8.30
N GLN A 91 -1.19 4.31 9.46
CA GLN A 91 -0.70 4.76 10.77
C GLN A 91 0.68 4.16 11.08
N THR A 92 0.86 2.85 10.84
CA THR A 92 2.15 2.17 11.01
C THR A 92 3.24 2.84 10.17
N ARG A 93 2.94 3.17 8.90
CA ARG A 93 3.89 3.86 8.02
C ARG A 93 4.26 5.24 8.56
N ARG A 94 3.30 6.03 9.01
CA ARG A 94 3.58 7.35 9.60
C ARG A 94 4.38 7.26 10.90
N VAL A 95 4.13 6.26 11.74
CA VAL A 95 4.92 6.03 12.97
C VAL A 95 6.34 5.59 12.63
N ALA A 96 6.53 4.68 11.66
CA ALA A 96 7.85 4.30 11.18
C ALA A 96 8.63 5.49 10.58
N LEU A 97 7.94 6.36 9.83
CA LEU A 97 8.54 7.60 9.33
C LEU A 97 8.92 8.55 10.48
N ALA A 98 8.07 8.70 11.50
CA ALA A 98 8.35 9.49 12.69
C ALA A 98 9.63 9.02 13.40
N SER A 99 9.79 7.69 13.58
CA SER A 99 10.96 7.10 14.25
C SER A 99 12.28 7.32 13.52
N VAL A 100 12.23 7.56 12.20
CA VAL A 100 13.41 7.89 11.39
C VAL A 100 13.68 9.40 11.38
N LEU A 101 12.63 10.22 11.18
CA LEU A 101 12.75 11.68 11.11
C LEU A 101 13.22 12.30 12.43
N VAL A 102 12.78 11.77 13.56
CA VAL A 102 13.13 12.27 14.91
C VAL A 102 14.63 12.19 15.18
N LEU A 103 15.35 11.32 14.47
CA LEU A 103 16.80 11.13 14.61
C LEU A 103 17.60 12.31 14.07
N GLN A 104 17.05 13.13 13.19
CA GLN A 104 17.69 14.28 12.56
C GLN A 104 19.08 13.94 11.99
N ALA A 105 19.16 12.84 11.24
CA ALA A 105 20.40 12.41 10.58
C ALA A 105 20.79 13.37 9.44
N ASP A 106 22.08 13.41 9.09
CA ASP A 106 22.60 14.26 8.00
C ASP A 106 22.01 13.85 6.64
N THR A 107 21.72 12.56 6.47
CA THR A 107 21.09 12.00 5.27
C THR A 107 19.94 11.08 5.64
N LEU A 108 18.80 11.26 5.00
CA LEU A 108 17.67 10.33 5.01
C LEU A 108 17.66 9.51 3.73
N ILE A 109 17.53 8.19 3.88
CA ILE A 109 17.21 7.28 2.78
C ILE A 109 15.82 6.71 3.06
N LEU A 110 14.87 6.96 2.17
CA LEU A 110 13.46 6.60 2.35
C LEU A 110 13.00 5.70 1.21
N ASP A 111 12.54 4.50 1.54
CA ASP A 111 12.03 3.54 0.55
C ASP A 111 10.50 3.60 0.56
N ASP A 112 9.94 4.18 -0.49
CA ASP A 112 8.52 4.39 -0.77
C ASP A 112 7.75 5.04 0.41
N PRO A 113 8.19 6.23 0.88
CA PRO A 113 7.69 6.83 2.14
C PRO A 113 6.20 7.19 2.12
N TRP A 114 5.58 7.31 0.95
CA TRP A 114 4.17 7.66 0.77
C TRP A 114 3.28 6.52 0.27
N ALA A 115 3.80 5.30 0.09
CA ALA A 115 3.00 4.16 -0.36
C ALA A 115 1.79 3.89 0.56
N GLY A 116 0.60 3.74 -0.02
CA GLY A 116 -0.64 3.48 0.73
C GLY A 116 -1.12 4.64 1.62
N LEU A 117 -0.56 5.85 1.44
CA LEU A 117 -1.07 7.07 2.08
C LEU A 117 -2.12 7.73 1.19
N ASP A 118 -3.14 8.32 1.80
CA ASP A 118 -4.07 9.20 1.10
C ASP A 118 -3.41 10.54 0.72
N THR A 119 -4.02 11.29 -0.17
CA THR A 119 -3.49 12.56 -0.69
C THR A 119 -3.15 13.56 0.43
N THR A 120 -3.96 13.62 1.48
CA THR A 120 -3.72 14.51 2.63
C THR A 120 -2.47 14.10 3.40
N SER A 121 -2.35 12.81 3.70
CA SER A 121 -1.16 12.26 4.39
C SER A 121 0.10 12.37 3.52
N CYS A 122 0.00 12.15 2.20
CA CYS A 122 1.11 12.37 1.27
C CYS A 122 1.60 13.81 1.32
N LYS A 123 0.68 14.78 1.29
CA LYS A 123 1.03 16.22 1.38
C LYS A 123 1.75 16.53 2.69
N GLN A 124 1.25 16.04 3.82
CA GLN A 124 1.90 16.24 5.12
C GLN A 124 3.33 15.69 5.14
N VAL A 125 3.52 14.48 4.61
CA VAL A 125 4.86 13.87 4.52
C VAL A 125 5.78 14.73 3.65
N CYS A 126 5.35 15.16 2.47
CA CYS A 126 6.17 16.03 1.60
C CYS A 126 6.50 17.36 2.28
N ASP A 127 5.52 18.02 2.93
CA ASP A 127 5.75 19.29 3.65
C ASP A 127 6.77 19.12 4.79
N ILE A 128 6.83 17.97 5.45
CA ILE A 128 7.81 17.64 6.49
C ILE A 128 9.19 17.41 5.86
N LEU A 129 9.24 16.62 4.78
CA LEU A 129 10.49 16.31 4.08
C LEU A 129 11.12 17.58 3.47
N ASP A 130 10.31 18.53 2.98
CA ASP A 130 10.79 19.82 2.46
C ASP A 130 11.49 20.64 3.53
N ARG A 131 11.05 20.55 4.79
CA ARG A 131 11.63 21.26 5.94
C ARG A 131 12.76 20.51 6.64
N TYR A 132 12.99 19.25 6.25
CA TYR A 132 14.03 18.43 6.89
C TYR A 132 15.42 19.03 6.69
N PRO A 133 16.26 19.12 7.75
CA PRO A 133 17.54 19.87 7.68
C PRO A 133 18.68 19.12 6.96
N GLY A 134 18.54 17.80 6.74
CA GLY A 134 19.54 16.96 6.06
C GLY A 134 19.28 16.77 4.56
N ASP A 135 20.14 16.02 3.88
CA ASP A 135 19.93 15.55 2.52
C ASP A 135 18.90 14.39 2.51
N ILE A 136 18.12 14.28 1.45
CA ILE A 136 17.12 13.20 1.29
C ILE A 136 17.34 12.50 -0.03
N ILE A 137 17.37 11.17 0.04
CA ILE A 137 17.27 10.26 -1.11
C ILE A 137 16.02 9.42 -0.88
N ALA A 138 14.95 9.73 -1.58
CA ALA A 138 13.75 8.90 -1.60
C ALA A 138 13.81 7.98 -2.82
N VAL A 139 13.45 6.72 -2.65
CA VAL A 139 13.20 5.81 -3.77
C VAL A 139 11.71 5.46 -3.77
N ALA A 140 11.11 5.35 -4.94
CA ALA A 140 9.70 5.03 -5.07
C ALA A 140 9.39 4.33 -6.39
N HIS A 141 8.31 3.59 -6.40
CA HIS A 141 7.82 2.94 -7.63
C HIS A 141 7.18 3.95 -8.60
N SER A 142 6.63 5.04 -8.10
CA SER A 142 6.00 6.10 -8.89
C SER A 142 6.14 7.47 -8.20
N LEU A 143 5.85 8.53 -8.94
CA LEU A 143 5.74 9.87 -8.35
C LEU A 143 4.62 9.92 -7.31
N PRO A 144 4.79 10.67 -6.19
CA PRO A 144 3.68 10.94 -5.28
C PRO A 144 2.57 11.71 -6.03
N PRO A 145 1.28 11.45 -5.71
CA PRO A 145 0.14 12.05 -6.43
C PRO A 145 -0.13 13.51 -6.01
N ILE A 146 0.91 14.27 -5.72
CA ILE A 146 0.87 15.65 -5.24
C ILE A 146 2.11 16.42 -5.74
N ASP A 147 2.05 17.75 -5.68
CA ASP A 147 3.22 18.60 -5.94
C ASP A 147 4.31 18.35 -4.89
N HIS A 148 5.56 18.30 -5.32
CA HIS A 148 6.73 18.07 -4.50
C HIS A 148 7.95 18.84 -5.03
N HIS A 149 8.96 19.03 -4.16
CA HIS A 149 10.21 19.77 -4.49
C HIS A 149 11.42 18.84 -4.66
N PHE A 150 11.19 17.58 -5.07
CA PHE A 150 12.27 16.64 -5.34
C PHE A 150 12.79 16.78 -6.77
N ASP A 151 14.11 16.70 -6.92
CA ASP A 151 14.75 16.44 -8.21
C ASP A 151 14.54 14.96 -8.55
N CYS A 152 13.82 14.69 -9.64
CA CYS A 152 13.42 13.34 -10.01
C CYS A 152 14.44 12.69 -10.94
N PHE A 153 14.78 11.44 -10.63
CA PHE A 153 15.70 10.60 -11.37
C PHE A 153 15.11 9.22 -11.63
N GLU A 154 15.67 8.50 -12.58
CA GLU A 154 15.51 7.06 -12.74
C GLU A 154 16.88 6.38 -12.72
N LEU A 155 16.93 5.14 -12.30
CA LEU A 155 18.17 4.36 -12.28
C LEU A 155 18.29 3.57 -13.59
N ARG A 156 19.33 3.87 -14.40
CA ARG A 156 19.67 3.15 -15.62
C ARG A 156 21.09 2.62 -15.52
N ASP A 157 21.25 1.31 -15.58
CA ASP A 157 22.56 0.65 -15.50
C ASP A 157 23.41 1.13 -14.29
N GLY A 158 22.74 1.28 -13.13
CA GLY A 158 23.38 1.74 -11.88
C GLY A 158 23.69 3.25 -11.84
N THR A 159 23.28 4.02 -12.86
CA THR A 159 23.51 5.47 -12.92
C THR A 159 22.19 6.24 -12.81
N MET A 160 22.15 7.25 -11.95
CA MET A 160 21.03 8.17 -11.85
C MET A 160 20.98 9.08 -13.08
N VAL A 161 19.89 9.01 -13.84
CA VAL A 161 19.62 9.91 -14.98
C VAL A 161 18.35 10.72 -14.69
N PRO A 162 18.23 11.96 -15.20
CA PRO A 162 17.02 12.75 -14.99
C PRO A 162 15.76 11.99 -15.44
N TYR A 163 14.73 11.98 -14.59
CA TYR A 163 13.46 11.36 -14.91
C TYR A 163 12.70 12.20 -15.94
N THR A 164 12.29 11.57 -17.03
CA THR A 164 11.64 12.30 -18.15
C THR A 164 10.12 12.36 -18.03
N GLY A 165 9.53 11.64 -17.08
CA GLY A 165 8.09 11.69 -16.78
C GLY A 165 7.18 11.06 -17.84
N HIS A 166 7.72 10.42 -18.88
CA HIS A 166 6.93 9.91 -19.98
C HIS A 166 6.65 8.40 -19.86
N HIS A 167 5.58 8.05 -19.15
CA HIS A 167 5.06 6.69 -19.04
C HIS A 167 3.58 6.68 -19.46
N PRO A 168 3.26 6.72 -20.76
CA PRO A 168 1.88 6.71 -21.20
C PRO A 168 1.22 5.38 -20.81
N PRO A 169 -0.07 5.40 -20.40
CA PRO A 169 -0.81 4.18 -20.14
C PRO A 169 -0.92 3.35 -21.43
N PRO A 170 -1.06 2.02 -21.31
CA PRO A 170 -1.22 1.17 -22.47
C PRO A 170 -2.51 1.52 -23.22
N GLN A 171 -2.44 1.65 -24.53
CA GLN A 171 -3.63 1.80 -25.38
C GLN A 171 -4.35 0.46 -25.46
N LEU A 172 -5.48 0.34 -24.78
CA LEU A 172 -6.29 -0.88 -24.72
C LEU A 172 -7.68 -0.62 -25.32
N PRO A 173 -8.24 -1.57 -26.10
CA PRO A 173 -9.58 -1.40 -26.64
C PRO A 173 -10.62 -1.31 -25.50
N PRO A 174 -11.72 -0.56 -25.70
CA PRO A 174 -12.73 -0.40 -24.67
C PRO A 174 -13.47 -1.72 -24.39
N CYS A 175 -13.72 -1.98 -23.11
CA CYS A 175 -14.56 -3.05 -22.60
C CYS A 175 -15.89 -2.47 -22.13
N ALA A 176 -17.01 -2.97 -22.67
CA ALA A 176 -18.33 -2.58 -22.21
C ALA A 176 -18.90 -3.58 -21.20
N PRO A 177 -19.65 -3.12 -20.18
CA PRO A 177 -20.42 -4.01 -19.32
C PRO A 177 -21.41 -4.86 -20.11
N THR A 178 -21.77 -6.03 -19.57
CA THR A 178 -22.62 -7.02 -20.28
C THR A 178 -24.12 -6.79 -20.12
N GLY A 179 -24.54 -5.93 -19.20
CA GLY A 179 -25.95 -5.74 -18.80
C GLY A 179 -26.38 -6.69 -17.66
N ASP A 180 -25.59 -7.71 -17.34
CA ASP A 180 -25.92 -8.67 -16.28
C ASP A 180 -25.67 -8.06 -14.90
N ILE A 181 -26.70 -8.00 -14.07
CA ILE A 181 -26.68 -7.38 -12.75
C ILE A 181 -26.42 -8.42 -11.67
N ILE A 182 -25.43 -8.14 -10.82
CA ILE A 182 -25.14 -8.86 -9.59
C ILE A 182 -25.58 -7.98 -8.41
N ASN A 183 -26.59 -8.41 -7.68
CA ASN A 183 -27.10 -7.66 -6.53
C ASN A 183 -26.63 -8.32 -5.23
N LEU A 184 -25.78 -7.63 -4.49
CA LEU A 184 -25.27 -8.04 -3.18
C LEU A 184 -26.10 -7.45 -2.02
N GLY A 185 -27.03 -6.51 -2.31
CA GLY A 185 -27.87 -5.85 -1.30
C GLY A 185 -27.09 -4.83 -0.47
N ASP A 186 -27.57 -4.63 0.76
CA ASP A 186 -26.96 -3.68 1.70
C ASP A 186 -25.87 -4.41 2.52
N VAL A 187 -24.65 -3.95 2.37
CA VAL A 187 -23.48 -4.51 3.06
C VAL A 187 -22.79 -3.44 3.90
N ALA A 188 -22.51 -3.77 5.15
CA ALA A 188 -21.70 -2.95 6.05
C ALA A 188 -20.44 -3.72 6.43
N GLY A 189 -19.29 -3.08 6.30
CA GLY A 189 -18.04 -3.64 6.78
C GLY A 189 -18.07 -3.80 8.29
N ARG A 190 -17.69 -4.98 8.79
CA ARG A 190 -17.68 -5.29 10.23
C ARG A 190 -16.34 -5.85 10.65
N ARG A 191 -15.79 -5.30 11.71
CA ARG A 191 -14.63 -5.85 12.42
C ARG A 191 -15.06 -6.14 13.85
N GLU A 192 -15.10 -7.44 14.19
CA GLU A 192 -15.40 -7.84 15.56
C GLU A 192 -14.28 -7.38 16.51
N PRO A 193 -14.63 -7.04 17.75
CA PRO A 193 -13.62 -6.79 18.77
C PRO A 193 -12.79 -8.06 18.98
N PRO A 194 -11.49 -7.94 19.31
CA PRO A 194 -10.65 -9.08 19.59
C PRO A 194 -11.24 -9.90 20.75
N ARG A 195 -11.32 -11.23 20.59
CA ARG A 195 -11.84 -12.12 21.64
C ARG A 195 -10.96 -12.00 22.87
N ARG A 196 -11.56 -11.64 24.00
CA ARG A 196 -10.88 -11.54 25.29
C ARG A 196 -10.36 -12.91 25.69
N ARG A 197 -9.06 -13.04 25.94
CA ARG A 197 -8.49 -14.23 26.54
C ARG A 197 -8.81 -14.21 28.05
N TRP A 198 -9.09 -15.36 28.66
CA TRP A 198 -9.56 -15.48 30.04
C TRP A 198 -8.62 -14.84 31.09
N TRP A 199 -7.35 -14.57 30.74
CA TRP A 199 -6.36 -13.90 31.60
C TRP A 199 -6.22 -12.39 31.37
N GLN A 200 -6.96 -11.80 30.44
CA GLN A 200 -6.93 -10.36 30.14
C GLN A 200 -8.03 -9.63 30.90
N PHE A 201 -7.89 -9.53 32.22
CA PHE A 201 -8.94 -8.95 33.08
C PHE A 201 -8.98 -7.41 33.07
N THR A 202 -7.87 -6.74 32.74
CA THR A 202 -7.71 -5.29 32.89
C THR A 202 -7.63 -4.53 31.56
N THR A 203 -7.52 -5.22 30.41
CA THR A 203 -7.42 -4.55 29.11
C THR A 203 -8.81 -4.08 28.65
N PRO A 204 -8.99 -2.79 28.33
CA PRO A 204 -10.23 -2.31 27.74
C PRO A 204 -10.56 -3.10 26.46
N ILE A 205 -11.82 -3.50 26.28
CA ILE A 205 -12.27 -4.12 25.02
C ILE A 205 -12.43 -2.99 24.02
N GLU A 206 -11.66 -3.02 22.93
CA GLU A 206 -11.92 -2.12 21.81
C GLU A 206 -13.34 -2.38 21.28
N PRO A 207 -14.14 -1.34 21.08
CA PRO A 207 -15.44 -1.52 20.44
C PRO A 207 -15.27 -2.07 19.03
N GLY A 208 -16.17 -2.94 18.60
CA GLY A 208 -16.23 -3.38 17.23
C GLY A 208 -16.39 -2.17 16.29
N PHE A 209 -15.84 -2.28 15.09
CA PHE A 209 -15.98 -1.24 14.07
C PHE A 209 -17.00 -1.69 13.02
N THR A 210 -17.91 -0.79 12.64
CA THR A 210 -18.90 -1.03 11.58
C THR A 210 -18.98 0.19 10.67
N THR A 211 -18.87 -0.02 9.35
CA THR A 211 -19.10 1.05 8.38
C THR A 211 -20.59 1.32 8.20
N PRO A 212 -20.97 2.49 7.68
CA PRO A 212 -22.32 2.66 7.15
C PRO A 212 -22.65 1.58 6.10
N PRO A 213 -23.93 1.14 6.01
CA PRO A 213 -24.31 0.19 4.97
C PRO A 213 -24.24 0.84 3.58
N LEU A 214 -23.70 0.09 2.63
CA LEU A 214 -23.61 0.47 1.22
C LEU A 214 -24.45 -0.49 0.38
N HIS A 215 -25.36 0.05 -0.44
CA HIS A 215 -26.14 -0.76 -1.38
C HIS A 215 -25.30 -1.13 -2.60
N LEU A 216 -25.00 -2.41 -2.76
CA LEU A 216 -24.13 -2.91 -3.80
C LEU A 216 -24.92 -3.62 -4.89
N ARG A 217 -25.13 -2.92 -5.98
CA ARG A 217 -25.65 -3.43 -7.23
C ARG A 217 -24.58 -3.25 -8.30
N LEU A 218 -24.00 -4.33 -8.78
CA LEU A 218 -22.86 -4.37 -9.68
C LEU A 218 -23.30 -4.86 -11.05
N GLU A 219 -22.65 -4.40 -12.11
CA GLU A 219 -22.81 -4.94 -13.45
C GLU A 219 -21.55 -5.71 -13.86
N ARG A 220 -21.71 -6.86 -14.53
CA ARG A 220 -20.56 -7.62 -15.03
C ARG A 220 -19.78 -6.81 -16.05
N GLY A 221 -18.47 -6.75 -15.89
CA GLY A 221 -17.59 -5.96 -16.73
C GLY A 221 -17.42 -4.50 -16.27
N GLU A 222 -18.13 -4.04 -15.21
CA GLU A 222 -17.87 -2.74 -14.62
C GLU A 222 -16.81 -2.80 -13.50
N ILE A 223 -16.17 -1.67 -13.24
CA ILE A 223 -15.30 -1.45 -12.10
C ILE A 223 -15.96 -0.44 -11.17
N CYS A 224 -16.24 -0.84 -9.94
CA CYS A 224 -16.67 0.06 -8.88
C CYS A 224 -15.46 0.54 -8.10
N TRP A 225 -15.13 1.82 -8.23
CA TRP A 225 -14.06 2.45 -7.46
C TRP A 225 -14.57 2.88 -6.09
N LEU A 226 -14.17 2.13 -5.05
CA LEU A 226 -14.54 2.42 -3.66
C LEU A 226 -13.60 3.49 -3.09
N ARG A 227 -14.12 4.71 -2.92
CA ARG A 227 -13.40 5.86 -2.40
C ARG A 227 -13.74 6.16 -0.94
N GLY A 228 -12.82 6.80 -0.24
CA GLY A 228 -12.98 7.30 1.12
C GLY A 228 -11.62 7.54 1.78
N PRO A 229 -11.55 8.34 2.84
CA PRO A 229 -10.31 8.61 3.57
C PRO A 229 -9.73 7.34 4.19
N ASN A 230 -8.46 7.41 4.63
CA ASN A 230 -7.85 6.30 5.36
C ASN A 230 -8.58 6.08 6.70
N GLY A 231 -8.77 4.80 7.05
CA GLY A 231 -9.48 4.42 8.29
C GLY A 231 -11.01 4.37 8.20
N VAL A 232 -11.64 4.84 7.12
CA VAL A 232 -13.12 4.81 6.95
C VAL A 232 -13.70 3.39 6.83
N GLY A 233 -12.84 2.38 6.62
CA GLY A 233 -13.26 0.97 6.60
C GLY A 233 -13.38 0.33 5.21
N LYS A 234 -12.74 0.88 4.17
CA LYS A 234 -12.73 0.28 2.82
C LYS A 234 -12.29 -1.18 2.84
N THR A 235 -11.10 -1.45 3.38
CA THR A 235 -10.58 -2.82 3.56
C THR A 235 -11.50 -3.68 4.41
N THR A 236 -12.09 -3.14 5.47
CA THR A 236 -13.05 -3.86 6.33
C THR A 236 -14.29 -4.28 5.55
N LEU A 237 -14.82 -3.41 4.68
CA LEU A 237 -15.96 -3.72 3.82
C LEU A 237 -15.61 -4.83 2.83
N LEU A 238 -14.43 -4.76 2.15
CA LEU A 238 -13.97 -5.80 1.23
C LEU A 238 -13.80 -7.16 1.93
N HIS A 239 -13.20 -7.19 3.12
CA HIS A 239 -13.07 -8.41 3.92
C HIS A 239 -14.43 -8.96 4.35
N THR A 240 -15.37 -8.12 4.76
CA THR A 240 -16.72 -8.58 5.12
C THR A 240 -17.41 -9.21 3.93
N LEU A 241 -17.34 -8.59 2.75
CA LEU A 241 -17.88 -9.16 1.50
C LEU A 241 -17.29 -10.53 1.17
N ALA A 242 -15.98 -10.70 1.34
CA ALA A 242 -15.29 -11.95 1.03
C ALA A 242 -15.55 -13.07 2.05
N LEU A 243 -15.81 -12.73 3.32
CA LEU A 243 -15.93 -13.70 4.43
C LEU A 243 -17.37 -14.03 4.80
N THR A 244 -18.35 -13.24 4.35
CA THR A 244 -19.77 -13.50 4.62
C THR A 244 -20.44 -14.17 3.42
N PRO A 245 -21.42 -15.07 3.65
CA PRO A 245 -22.18 -15.67 2.55
C PRO A 245 -22.83 -14.59 1.67
N GLN A 246 -22.61 -14.68 0.37
CA GLN A 246 -23.15 -13.77 -0.64
C GLN A 246 -23.92 -14.56 -1.70
N PRO A 247 -24.87 -13.92 -2.41
CA PRO A 247 -25.59 -14.54 -3.52
C PRO A 247 -24.70 -14.79 -4.75
N ALA A 248 -23.50 -14.26 -4.79
CA ALA A 248 -22.50 -14.39 -5.85
C ALA A 248 -21.17 -14.91 -5.30
N SER A 249 -20.40 -15.59 -6.15
CA SER A 249 -19.03 -16.00 -5.80
C SER A 249 -18.10 -14.80 -5.78
N ILE A 250 -17.25 -14.70 -4.74
CA ILE A 250 -16.34 -13.54 -4.51
C ILE A 250 -14.92 -14.03 -4.29
N SER A 251 -13.96 -13.34 -4.89
CA SER A 251 -12.54 -13.48 -4.59
C SER A 251 -11.95 -12.14 -4.14
N LEU A 252 -10.98 -12.18 -3.21
CA LEU A 252 -10.35 -11.00 -2.63
C LEU A 252 -8.83 -11.03 -2.81
N GLN A 253 -8.29 -9.98 -3.40
CA GLN A 253 -6.88 -9.63 -3.30
C GLN A 253 -6.72 -8.68 -2.12
N THR A 254 -5.86 -9.04 -1.16
CA THR A 254 -5.62 -8.24 0.05
C THR A 254 -4.48 -7.24 -0.16
N GLN A 255 -4.46 -6.18 0.63
CA GLN A 255 -3.46 -5.14 0.57
C GLN A 255 -2.02 -5.68 0.73
N ARG A 256 -1.79 -6.72 1.53
CA ARG A 256 -0.47 -7.35 1.71
C ARG A 256 -0.37 -8.64 0.91
N ALA A 257 0.43 -8.61 -0.18
CA ALA A 257 0.57 -9.77 -1.05
C ALA A 257 1.18 -10.98 -0.33
N ARG A 258 2.14 -10.78 0.55
CA ARG A 258 2.82 -11.84 1.32
C ARG A 258 1.88 -12.62 2.24
N ASP A 259 0.83 -11.97 2.78
CA ASP A 259 -0.12 -12.61 3.71
C ASP A 259 -1.02 -13.66 3.02
N GLN A 260 -1.08 -13.66 1.69
CA GLN A 260 -1.85 -14.63 0.90
C GLN A 260 -1.02 -15.78 0.33
N VAL A 261 0.28 -15.81 0.60
CA VAL A 261 1.17 -16.87 0.12
C VAL A 261 1.14 -18.04 1.10
N ILE A 262 0.50 -19.12 0.70
CA ILE A 262 0.47 -20.42 1.40
C ILE A 262 1.00 -21.55 0.50
N GLU A 263 1.06 -21.31 -0.80
CA GLU A 263 1.55 -22.24 -1.81
C GLU A 263 3.08 -22.11 -1.97
N THR A 264 3.72 -23.18 -2.38
CA THR A 264 5.18 -23.27 -2.53
C THR A 264 5.66 -23.01 -3.95
N THR A 265 4.76 -23.00 -4.94
CA THR A 265 5.09 -22.73 -6.35
C THR A 265 4.25 -21.59 -6.90
N LEU A 266 4.77 -20.86 -7.87
CA LEU A 266 4.01 -19.80 -8.57
C LEU A 266 2.79 -20.38 -9.28
N ARG A 267 2.92 -21.56 -9.92
CA ARG A 267 1.81 -22.25 -10.59
C ARG A 267 0.64 -22.51 -9.64
N ASP A 268 0.92 -23.08 -8.47
CA ASP A 268 -0.11 -23.37 -7.48
C ASP A 268 -0.71 -22.08 -6.89
N PHE A 269 0.15 -21.08 -6.67
CA PHE A 269 -0.27 -19.79 -6.14
C PHE A 269 -1.26 -19.07 -7.05
N ILE A 270 -0.99 -19.00 -8.36
CA ILE A 270 -1.91 -18.36 -9.32
C ILE A 270 -3.05 -19.27 -9.79
N GLY A 271 -2.98 -20.57 -9.49
CA GLY A 271 -3.99 -21.58 -9.90
C GLY A 271 -3.94 -21.88 -11.39
N GLY A 272 -2.76 -21.83 -12.04
CA GLY A 272 -2.60 -22.09 -13.47
C GLY A 272 -1.19 -21.81 -13.97
N GLU A 273 -0.98 -21.84 -15.28
CA GLU A 273 0.30 -21.51 -15.89
C GLU A 273 0.54 -19.98 -15.89
N PRO A 274 1.77 -19.53 -15.56
CA PRO A 274 2.14 -18.13 -15.62
C PRO A 274 1.91 -17.53 -17.01
N ALA A 275 1.19 -16.41 -17.08
CA ALA A 275 0.84 -15.73 -18.33
C ALA A 275 1.15 -14.22 -18.27
N GLY A 276 1.19 -13.57 -19.42
CA GLY A 276 1.44 -12.13 -19.51
C GLY A 276 2.79 -11.74 -18.88
N ALA A 277 2.78 -10.86 -17.89
CA ALA A 277 3.99 -10.42 -17.19
C ALA A 277 4.73 -11.55 -16.45
N LEU A 278 4.01 -12.59 -16.06
CA LEU A 278 4.56 -13.73 -15.32
C LEU A 278 5.11 -14.84 -16.23
N ALA A 279 4.88 -14.77 -17.54
CA ALA A 279 5.19 -15.85 -18.50
C ALA A 279 6.68 -16.23 -18.57
N SER A 280 7.58 -15.31 -18.22
CA SER A 280 9.03 -15.57 -18.21
C SER A 280 9.53 -16.16 -16.89
N ILE A 281 8.68 -16.27 -15.86
CA ILE A 281 9.05 -16.77 -14.55
C ILE A 281 8.88 -18.29 -14.53
N ASN A 282 9.86 -19.01 -13.95
CA ASN A 282 9.72 -20.44 -13.77
C ASN A 282 8.50 -20.76 -12.89
N PRO A 283 7.54 -21.58 -13.36
CA PRO A 283 6.34 -21.93 -12.59
C PRO A 283 6.60 -22.57 -11.23
N GLU A 284 7.78 -23.17 -11.05
CA GLU A 284 8.20 -23.80 -9.78
C GLU A 284 8.85 -22.81 -8.80
N THR A 285 9.03 -21.53 -9.18
CA THR A 285 9.57 -20.49 -8.29
C THR A 285 8.65 -20.29 -7.10
N HIS A 286 9.22 -20.21 -5.89
CA HIS A 286 8.43 -19.86 -4.70
C HIS A 286 7.92 -18.43 -4.79
N PRO A 287 6.62 -18.14 -4.51
CA PRO A 287 6.07 -16.79 -4.66
C PRO A 287 6.80 -15.72 -3.86
N LEU A 288 7.35 -16.05 -2.69
CA LEU A 288 8.10 -15.08 -1.85
C LEU A 288 9.49 -14.73 -2.42
N ASP A 289 9.99 -15.48 -3.42
CA ASP A 289 11.25 -15.17 -4.11
C ASP A 289 11.03 -14.18 -5.27
N LEU A 290 9.78 -13.83 -5.57
CA LEU A 290 9.44 -12.83 -6.58
C LEU A 290 9.72 -11.41 -6.08
N THR A 291 10.01 -10.51 -7.02
CA THR A 291 9.99 -9.07 -6.70
C THR A 291 8.60 -8.66 -6.21
N LEU A 292 8.52 -7.55 -5.47
CA LEU A 292 7.24 -7.07 -4.94
C LEU A 292 6.21 -6.83 -6.08
N THR A 293 6.66 -6.23 -7.19
CA THR A 293 5.86 -6.03 -8.39
C THR A 293 5.30 -7.35 -8.94
N MET A 294 6.17 -8.36 -9.13
CA MET A 294 5.74 -9.66 -9.68
C MET A 294 4.83 -10.42 -8.72
N LEU A 295 5.12 -10.38 -7.42
CA LEU A 295 4.24 -10.99 -6.40
C LEU A 295 2.86 -10.32 -6.38
N ARG A 296 2.79 -8.99 -6.51
CA ARG A 296 1.53 -8.25 -6.60
C ARG A 296 0.74 -8.64 -7.84
N LEU A 297 1.37 -8.69 -9.00
CA LEU A 297 0.73 -9.13 -10.24
C LEU A 297 0.25 -10.60 -10.16
N ALA A 298 1.06 -11.48 -9.57
CA ALA A 298 0.66 -12.87 -9.33
C ALA A 298 -0.54 -12.98 -8.38
N GLN A 299 -0.61 -12.15 -7.34
CA GLN A 299 -1.74 -12.07 -6.42
C GLN A 299 -3.03 -11.62 -7.13
N VAL A 300 -2.95 -10.63 -8.01
CA VAL A 300 -4.09 -10.17 -8.82
C VAL A 300 -4.50 -11.26 -9.82
N GLU A 301 -3.56 -11.92 -10.49
CA GLU A 301 -3.82 -13.07 -11.38
C GLU A 301 -4.55 -14.21 -10.64
N LYS A 302 -4.09 -14.57 -9.43
CA LYS A 302 -4.70 -15.59 -8.55
C LYS A 302 -6.19 -15.37 -8.35
N VAL A 303 -6.61 -14.14 -8.04
CA VAL A 303 -8.02 -13.87 -7.74
C VAL A 303 -8.89 -13.88 -8.99
N PHE A 304 -8.36 -13.47 -10.13
CA PHE A 304 -9.06 -13.57 -11.40
C PHE A 304 -9.19 -15.03 -11.90
N ASN A 305 -8.13 -15.83 -11.74
CA ASN A 305 -8.12 -17.25 -12.16
C ASN A 305 -9.12 -18.10 -11.38
N ARG A 306 -9.64 -17.64 -10.24
CA ARG A 306 -10.74 -18.29 -9.52
C ARG A 306 -12.06 -18.27 -10.28
N GLY A 307 -12.21 -17.42 -11.30
CA GLY A 307 -13.41 -17.34 -12.13
C GLY A 307 -14.68 -16.92 -11.38
N THR A 308 -14.54 -16.12 -10.33
CA THR A 308 -15.65 -15.66 -9.49
C THR A 308 -16.49 -14.60 -10.17
N ASP A 309 -17.72 -14.38 -9.68
CA ASP A 309 -18.64 -13.39 -10.23
C ASP A 309 -18.19 -11.95 -9.88
N VAL A 310 -17.59 -11.79 -8.71
CA VAL A 310 -17.07 -10.51 -8.22
C VAL A 310 -15.62 -10.67 -7.79
N VAL A 311 -14.77 -9.75 -8.22
CA VAL A 311 -13.36 -9.65 -7.82
C VAL A 311 -13.18 -8.39 -6.99
N LEU A 312 -12.61 -8.55 -5.79
CA LEU A 312 -12.29 -7.46 -4.88
C LEU A 312 -10.78 -7.20 -4.94
N LEU A 313 -10.40 -5.96 -5.25
CA LEU A 313 -8.99 -5.54 -5.32
C LEU A 313 -8.73 -4.45 -4.28
N ASP A 314 -7.92 -4.76 -3.27
CA ASP A 314 -7.57 -3.82 -2.20
C ASP A 314 -6.19 -3.22 -2.47
N GLU A 315 -6.18 -2.00 -3.01
CA GLU A 315 -4.98 -1.25 -3.40
C GLU A 315 -4.01 -2.09 -4.28
N PRO A 316 -4.46 -2.56 -5.46
CA PRO A 316 -3.66 -3.43 -6.31
C PRO A 316 -2.43 -2.74 -6.94
N ASP A 317 -2.42 -1.41 -6.94
CA ASP A 317 -1.38 -0.53 -7.50
C ASP A 317 -0.22 -0.27 -6.53
N VAL A 318 -0.41 -0.48 -5.24
CA VAL A 318 0.63 -0.21 -4.23
C VAL A 318 1.83 -1.13 -4.42
N GLY A 319 3.02 -0.53 -4.57
CA GLY A 319 4.27 -1.23 -4.80
C GLY A 319 4.51 -1.63 -6.26
N LEU A 320 3.74 -1.08 -7.21
CA LEU A 320 3.98 -1.22 -8.65
C LEU A 320 4.73 -0.01 -9.20
N ASP A 321 5.79 -0.27 -9.93
CA ASP A 321 6.43 0.71 -10.80
C ASP A 321 5.61 0.93 -12.09
N TYR A 322 6.04 1.83 -12.97
CA TYR A 322 5.32 2.11 -14.20
C TYR A 322 5.19 0.91 -15.15
N PRO A 323 6.23 0.06 -15.37
CA PRO A 323 6.07 -1.20 -16.08
C PRO A 323 5.05 -2.13 -15.42
N GLY A 324 5.11 -2.31 -14.10
CA GLY A 324 4.17 -3.12 -13.32
C GLY A 324 2.73 -2.60 -13.43
N ARG A 325 2.54 -1.27 -13.35
CA ARG A 325 1.24 -0.61 -13.58
C ARG A 325 0.70 -0.89 -15.00
N THR A 326 1.56 -0.83 -16.01
CA THR A 326 1.18 -1.21 -17.38
C THR A 326 0.71 -2.68 -17.44
N GLN A 327 1.36 -3.58 -16.74
CA GLN A 327 0.95 -4.99 -16.68
C GLN A 327 -0.35 -5.18 -15.89
N LEU A 328 -0.58 -4.42 -14.81
CA LEU A 328 -1.86 -4.41 -14.08
C LEU A 328 -3.03 -4.02 -15.02
N HIS A 329 -2.87 -2.95 -15.82
CA HIS A 329 -3.86 -2.56 -16.82
C HIS A 329 -4.17 -3.68 -17.80
N ARG A 330 -3.13 -4.34 -18.36
CA ARG A 330 -3.28 -5.46 -19.31
C ARG A 330 -3.97 -6.65 -18.65
N LEU A 331 -3.67 -6.93 -17.39
CA LEU A 331 -4.26 -8.02 -16.64
C LEU A 331 -5.75 -7.76 -16.40
N ILE A 332 -6.13 -6.60 -15.88
CA ILE A 332 -7.53 -6.20 -15.69
C ILE A 332 -8.29 -6.25 -17.03
N HIS A 333 -7.74 -5.64 -18.07
CA HIS A 333 -8.35 -5.61 -19.39
C HIS A 333 -8.61 -7.02 -19.95
N ARG A 334 -7.63 -7.95 -19.84
CA ARG A 334 -7.75 -9.32 -20.33
C ARG A 334 -8.96 -10.03 -19.70
N HIS A 335 -9.18 -9.82 -18.40
CA HIS A 335 -10.31 -10.47 -17.69
C HIS A 335 -11.63 -9.77 -17.95
N LEU A 336 -11.65 -8.46 -18.18
CA LEU A 336 -12.85 -7.73 -18.59
C LEU A 336 -13.27 -8.05 -20.02
N HIS A 337 -12.31 -8.39 -20.89
CA HIS A 337 -12.59 -8.76 -22.30
C HIS A 337 -12.95 -10.24 -22.49
N GLY A 338 -13.01 -11.03 -21.42
CA GLY A 338 -13.38 -12.44 -21.45
C GLY A 338 -14.87 -12.69 -21.70
N ASN A 339 -15.25 -13.93 -21.99
CA ASN A 339 -16.65 -14.31 -22.28
C ASN A 339 -17.59 -14.11 -21.09
N ARG A 340 -17.08 -14.15 -19.87
CA ARG A 340 -17.84 -13.92 -18.61
C ARG A 340 -17.04 -13.02 -17.68
N PRO A 341 -17.00 -11.70 -17.96
CA PRO A 341 -16.23 -10.79 -17.16
C PRO A 341 -16.78 -10.71 -15.73
N PRO A 342 -15.94 -10.65 -14.69
CA PRO A 342 -16.40 -10.36 -13.35
C PRO A 342 -16.85 -8.90 -13.22
N ALA A 343 -17.66 -8.59 -12.21
CA ALA A 343 -17.71 -7.23 -11.68
C ALA A 343 -16.50 -7.02 -10.75
N ILE A 344 -15.92 -5.84 -10.75
CA ILE A 344 -14.74 -5.53 -9.92
C ILE A 344 -15.11 -4.44 -8.91
N ILE A 345 -14.78 -4.64 -7.64
CA ILE A 345 -14.73 -3.56 -6.65
C ILE A 345 -13.26 -3.32 -6.32
N MET A 346 -12.78 -2.09 -6.55
CA MET A 346 -11.38 -1.75 -6.38
C MET A 346 -11.22 -0.53 -5.46
N THR A 347 -10.34 -0.63 -4.47
CA THR A 347 -9.82 0.53 -3.75
C THR A 347 -8.54 1.00 -4.43
N CYS A 348 -8.37 2.30 -4.54
CA CYS A 348 -7.15 2.92 -5.07
C CYS A 348 -7.09 4.36 -4.56
N HIS A 349 -5.89 4.79 -4.17
CA HIS A 349 -5.64 6.16 -3.74
C HIS A 349 -5.13 7.06 -4.88
N ASP A 350 -4.70 6.47 -5.99
CA ASP A 350 -4.21 7.22 -7.16
C ASP A 350 -5.34 7.51 -8.16
N PRO A 351 -5.83 8.77 -8.23
CA PRO A 351 -6.85 9.13 -9.20
C PRO A 351 -6.34 9.04 -10.65
N THR A 352 -5.03 9.11 -10.88
CA THR A 352 -4.43 8.99 -12.20
C THR A 352 -4.61 7.57 -12.74
N LEU A 353 -4.37 6.54 -11.90
CA LEU A 353 -4.63 5.15 -12.27
C LEU A 353 -6.09 4.97 -12.70
N MET A 354 -7.02 5.52 -11.93
CA MET A 354 -8.45 5.36 -12.22
C MET A 354 -8.87 6.11 -13.50
N ALA A 355 -8.26 7.27 -13.78
CA ALA A 355 -8.44 7.97 -15.05
C ALA A 355 -7.90 7.15 -16.23
N GLU A 356 -6.77 6.47 -16.07
CA GLU A 356 -6.22 5.55 -17.08
C GLU A 356 -7.12 4.33 -17.29
N VAL A 357 -7.61 3.71 -16.22
CA VAL A 357 -8.58 2.59 -16.27
C VAL A 357 -9.86 2.99 -17.01
N SER A 358 -10.35 4.22 -16.79
CA SER A 358 -11.56 4.75 -17.42
C SER A 358 -11.44 4.90 -18.95
N GLN A 359 -10.22 4.84 -19.50
CA GLN A 359 -10.02 4.88 -20.95
C GLN A 359 -10.46 3.58 -21.65
N TYR A 360 -10.46 2.45 -20.92
CA TYR A 360 -10.83 1.16 -21.50
C TYR A 360 -11.93 0.42 -20.76
N ALA A 361 -12.32 0.83 -19.55
CA ALA A 361 -13.37 0.18 -18.76
C ALA A 361 -14.39 1.19 -18.23
N THR A 362 -15.62 0.74 -18.00
CA THR A 362 -16.64 1.53 -17.33
C THR A 362 -16.33 1.57 -15.85
N VAL A 363 -16.04 2.77 -15.32
CA VAL A 363 -15.75 2.99 -13.90
C VAL A 363 -16.89 3.77 -13.24
N ARG A 364 -17.41 3.23 -12.13
CA ARG A 364 -18.42 3.87 -11.30
C ARG A 364 -17.85 4.13 -9.91
N GLU A 365 -17.94 5.36 -9.44
CA GLU A 365 -17.47 5.72 -8.10
C GLU A 365 -18.50 5.34 -7.02
N LEU A 366 -18.01 4.78 -5.92
CA LEU A 366 -18.76 4.51 -4.70
C LEU A 366 -18.03 5.19 -3.53
N ALA A 367 -18.71 6.12 -2.86
CA ALA A 367 -18.15 6.79 -1.70
C ALA A 367 -18.51 6.05 -0.42
N LEU A 368 -17.47 5.75 0.40
CA LEU A 368 -17.64 5.33 1.78
C LEU A 368 -17.26 6.54 2.66
N ALA A 369 -18.23 7.09 3.39
CA ALA A 369 -18.10 8.30 4.18
C ALA A 369 -18.36 8.05 5.67
#